data_8d3b556b8bc61ab3fc1d01367d090b2f
#
_entry.id   8d3b556b8bc61ab3fc1d01367d090b2f
#
_cell.length_a   1.000
_cell.length_b   1.000
_cell.length_c   1.000
_cell.angle_alpha   90.00
_cell.angle_beta   90.00
_cell.angle_gamma   90.00
#
_symmetry.space_group_name_H-M   'P 1'
#
loop_
_entity.id
_entity.type
_entity.pdbx_description
1 polymer ?
#
loop_
_entity_poly.entity_id
_entity_poly.type
_entity_poly.pdbx_seq_one_letter_code
_entity_poly.pdbx_strand_id
1 'polypeptide(L)' 'MRKPVRTEAELIAMARAELKVHADGPDEIIISVLRDGRSWEFRASADEATIAKPGYPESVMMLVQIGDHLSKQYDVEG' A
#
# COMPACT_ATOMS: atom_id res chain seq x y z
N MET A 1 -6.24 -10.91 21.50
CA MET A 1 -6.02 -9.45 21.55
C MET A 1 -6.40 -8.83 20.24
N ARG A 2 -7.13 -7.73 20.30
CA ARG A 2 -7.50 -7.00 19.09
C ARG A 2 -6.35 -6.18 18.58
N LYS A 3 -6.19 -6.17 17.27
CA LYS A 3 -5.23 -5.26 16.64
C LYS A 3 -5.81 -3.83 16.70
N PRO A 4 -4.93 -2.83 16.79
CA PRO A 4 -5.37 -1.45 16.60
C PRO A 4 -6.03 -1.29 15.23
N VAL A 5 -7.01 -0.39 15.16
CA VAL A 5 -7.75 -0.13 13.93
C VAL A 5 -7.27 1.19 13.33
N ARG A 6 -7.07 1.20 12.02
CA ARG A 6 -6.71 2.41 11.26
C ARG A 6 -7.68 2.60 10.12
N THR A 7 -7.87 3.83 9.71
CA THR A 7 -8.67 4.12 8.53
C THR A 7 -7.88 3.77 7.27
N GLU A 8 -8.60 3.57 6.15
CA GLU A 8 -7.93 3.34 4.87
C GLU A 8 -6.97 4.48 4.53
N ALA A 9 -7.40 5.72 4.77
CA ALA A 9 -6.57 6.88 4.49
C ALA A 9 -5.28 6.87 5.32
N GLU A 10 -5.36 6.48 6.58
CA GLU A 10 -4.17 6.37 7.44
C GLU A 10 -3.22 5.30 6.94
N LEU A 11 -3.76 4.13 6.57
CA LEU A 11 -2.94 3.04 6.06
C LEU A 11 -2.26 3.41 4.75
N ILE A 12 -2.97 4.09 3.86
CA ILE A 12 -2.41 4.57 2.59
C ILE A 12 -1.30 5.58 2.83
N ALA A 13 -1.50 6.50 3.77
CA ALA A 13 -0.47 7.50 4.12
C ALA A 13 0.78 6.83 4.67
N MET A 14 0.62 5.81 5.51
CA MET A 14 1.74 5.05 6.03
C MET A 14 2.50 4.33 4.91
N ALA A 15 1.76 3.75 3.96
CA ALA A 15 2.36 3.06 2.83
C ALA A 15 3.15 4.02 1.94
N ARG A 16 2.61 5.20 1.67
CA ARG A 16 3.32 6.20 0.87
C ARG A 16 4.62 6.65 1.52
N ALA A 17 4.59 6.85 2.84
CA ALA A 17 5.79 7.23 3.59
C ALA A 17 6.87 6.15 3.48
N GLU A 18 6.48 4.89 3.63
CA GLU A 18 7.41 3.78 3.53
C GLU A 18 7.97 3.64 2.11
N LEU A 19 7.13 3.81 1.10
CA LEU A 19 7.59 3.74 -0.29
C LEU A 19 8.63 4.80 -0.59
N LYS A 20 8.48 6.02 -0.06
CA LYS A 20 9.46 7.09 -0.29
C LYS A 20 10.80 6.78 0.33
N VAL A 21 10.81 6.05 1.44
CA VAL A 21 12.05 5.70 2.12
C VAL A 21 12.76 4.54 1.43
N HIS A 22 12.01 3.55 0.97
CA HIS A 22 12.58 2.27 0.51
C HIS A 22 12.56 2.08 -1.00
N ALA A 23 11.81 2.87 -1.72
CA ALA A 23 11.71 2.71 -3.18
C ALA A 23 11.78 4.08 -3.85
N ASP A 24 12.53 4.13 -4.95
CA ASP A 24 12.67 5.35 -5.75
C ASP A 24 11.81 5.19 -7.00
N GLY A 25 10.52 5.11 -6.79
CA GLY A 25 9.56 4.89 -7.86
C GLY A 25 8.71 6.11 -8.16
N PRO A 26 7.78 5.99 -9.12
CA PRO A 26 6.92 7.10 -9.49
C PRO A 26 5.95 7.47 -8.37
N ASP A 27 5.67 8.76 -8.23
CA ASP A 27 4.76 9.28 -7.21
C ASP A 27 3.29 9.17 -7.61
N GLU A 28 3.02 8.90 -8.88
CA GLU A 28 1.67 8.90 -9.44
C GLU A 28 0.92 7.59 -9.23
N ILE A 29 1.49 6.68 -8.46
CA ILE A 29 0.82 5.41 -8.14
C ILE A 29 -0.35 5.69 -7.21
N ILE A 30 -1.52 5.18 -7.59
CA ILE A 30 -2.72 5.26 -6.76
C ILE A 30 -2.76 4.02 -5.88
N ILE A 31 -2.81 4.24 -4.58
CA ILE A 31 -2.86 3.16 -3.60
C ILE A 31 -4.28 3.06 -3.08
N SER A 32 -4.82 1.85 -3.07
CA SER A 32 -6.14 1.59 -2.51
C SER A 32 -6.07 0.37 -1.58
N VAL A 33 -7.08 0.22 -0.75
CA VAL A 33 -7.19 -0.91 0.17
C VAL A 33 -8.28 -1.83 -0.34
N LEU A 34 -7.92 -3.09 -0.54
CA LEU A 34 -8.88 -4.14 -0.87
C LEU A 34 -9.12 -4.99 0.37
N ARG A 35 -10.37 -5.15 0.73
CA ARG A 35 -10.76 -5.97 1.88
C ARG A 35 -11.21 -7.34 1.41
N ASP A 36 -10.81 -8.35 2.17
CA ASP A 36 -11.18 -9.73 1.89
C ASP A 36 -11.46 -10.42 3.23
N GLY A 37 -12.72 -10.41 3.63
CA GLY A 37 -13.12 -10.95 4.92
C GLY A 37 -12.47 -10.20 6.08
N ARG A 38 -11.65 -10.89 6.86
CA ARG A 38 -10.92 -10.29 7.99
C ARG A 38 -9.57 -9.73 7.61
N SER A 39 -9.21 -9.92 6.36
CA SER A 39 -7.90 -9.52 5.83
C SER A 39 -8.06 -8.32 4.93
N TRP A 40 -6.96 -7.65 4.66
CA TRP A 40 -6.94 -6.57 3.69
C TRP A 40 -5.56 -6.52 3.05
N GLU A 41 -5.50 -5.90 1.88
CA GLU A 41 -4.23 -5.73 1.18
C GLU A 41 -4.25 -4.40 0.44
N PHE A 42 -3.06 -3.92 0.08
CA PHE A 42 -2.95 -2.76 -0.77
C PHE A 42 -3.03 -3.17 -2.24
N ARG A 43 -3.64 -2.30 -3.04
CA ARG A 43 -3.67 -2.41 -4.49
C ARG A 43 -3.05 -1.17 -5.09
N ALA A 44 -2.24 -1.36 -6.10
CA ALA A 44 -1.64 -0.28 -6.84
C ALA A 44 -2.31 -0.16 -8.19
N SER A 45 -2.57 1.07 -8.62
CA SER A 45 -3.03 1.33 -9.97
C SER A 45 -2.38 2.60 -10.49
N ALA A 46 -2.24 2.72 -11.81
CA ALA A 46 -1.63 3.86 -12.44
C ALA A 46 -1.97 3.86 -13.91
N ASP A 47 -1.74 5.01 -14.58
CA ASP A 47 -1.90 5.07 -16.02
C ASP A 47 -0.73 4.37 -16.73
N GLU A 48 -0.87 4.18 -18.04
CA GLU A 48 0.14 3.46 -18.82
C GLU A 48 1.51 4.12 -18.76
N ALA A 49 1.55 5.45 -18.75
CA ALA A 49 2.81 6.18 -18.70
C ALA A 49 3.54 5.93 -17.37
N THR A 50 2.81 5.89 -16.28
CA THR A 50 3.38 5.62 -14.96
C THR A 50 3.84 4.17 -14.84
N ILE A 51 3.05 3.22 -15.35
CA ILE A 51 3.42 1.81 -15.34
C ILE A 51 4.71 1.57 -16.11
N ALA A 52 4.95 2.33 -17.16
CA ALA A 52 6.16 2.21 -17.99
C ALA A 52 7.39 2.86 -17.34
N LYS A 53 7.23 3.64 -16.28
CA LYS A 53 8.36 4.31 -15.63
C LYS A 53 9.27 3.32 -14.92
N PRO A 54 10.60 3.55 -14.93
CA PRO A 54 11.52 2.76 -14.12
C PRO A 54 11.13 2.83 -12.64
N GLY A 55 11.26 1.72 -11.95
CA GLY A 55 10.94 1.65 -10.52
C GLY A 55 9.50 1.32 -10.21
N TYR A 56 8.60 1.30 -11.20
CA TYR A 56 7.20 0.93 -10.94
C TYR A 56 7.07 -0.50 -10.41
N PRO A 57 7.67 -1.52 -11.04
CA PRO A 57 7.54 -2.89 -10.53
C PRO A 57 8.08 -3.04 -9.10
N GLU A 58 9.19 -2.39 -8.80
CA GLU A 58 9.78 -2.44 -7.46
C GLU A 58 8.86 -1.78 -6.44
N SER A 59 8.23 -0.67 -6.81
CA SER A 59 7.27 0.01 -5.93
C SER A 59 6.06 -0.85 -5.64
N VAL A 60 5.54 -1.55 -6.66
CA VAL A 60 4.40 -2.46 -6.47
C VAL A 60 4.78 -3.61 -5.54
N MET A 61 5.96 -4.21 -5.74
CA MET A 61 6.44 -5.29 -4.88
C MET A 61 6.61 -4.81 -3.44
N MET A 62 7.18 -3.63 -3.27
CA MET A 62 7.37 -3.06 -1.94
C MET A 62 6.01 -2.79 -1.29
N LEU A 63 5.05 -2.29 -2.05
CA LEU A 63 3.71 -2.03 -1.55
C LEU A 63 3.03 -3.30 -1.04
N VAL A 64 3.20 -4.41 -1.76
CA VAL A 64 2.66 -5.70 -1.32
C VAL A 64 3.30 -6.12 0.01
N GLN A 65 4.61 -5.96 0.15
CA GLN A 65 5.30 -6.30 1.38
C GLN A 65 4.87 -5.41 2.55
N ILE A 66 4.72 -4.10 2.30
CA ILE A 66 4.24 -3.16 3.30
C ILE A 66 2.84 -3.55 3.74
N GLY A 67 1.97 -3.89 2.80
CA GLY A 67 0.60 -4.32 3.10
C GLY A 67 0.56 -5.58 3.95
N ASP A 68 1.38 -6.57 3.61
CA ASP A 68 1.47 -7.79 4.39
C ASP A 68 1.91 -7.50 5.83
N HIS A 69 2.91 -6.64 5.98
CA HIS A 69 3.41 -6.26 7.30
C HIS A 69 2.35 -5.51 8.11
N LEU A 70 1.72 -4.51 7.51
CA LEU A 70 0.72 -3.69 8.21
C LEU A 70 -0.56 -4.47 8.51
N SER A 71 -0.94 -5.40 7.63
CA SER A 71 -2.16 -6.20 7.86
C SER A 71 -2.03 -7.12 9.06
N LYS A 72 -0.80 -7.45 9.45
CA LYS A 72 -0.56 -8.22 10.66
C LYS A 72 -0.61 -7.37 11.92
N GLN A 73 -0.43 -6.06 11.79
CA GLN A 73 -0.39 -5.12 12.90
C GLN A 73 -1.70 -4.36 13.11
N TYR A 74 -2.44 -4.11 12.04
CA TYR A 74 -3.63 -3.26 12.09
C TYR A 74 -4.79 -3.89 11.36
N ASP A 75 -5.99 -3.64 11.87
CA ASP A 75 -7.23 -3.88 11.13
C ASP A 75 -7.65 -2.58 10.46
N VAL A 76 -8.41 -2.69 9.38
CA VAL A 76 -8.91 -1.53 8.67
C VAL A 76 -10.33 -1.22 9.15
N GLU A 77 -10.57 0.07 9.41
CA GLU A 77 -11.87 0.55 9.84
C GLU A 77 -12.84 0.59 8.66
N GLY A 78 -14.05 0.27 8.96
CA GLY A 78 -15.11 0.39 8.00
C GLY A 78 -15.90 -0.85 7.82
#